data_040aaa295acdb4fe80eab034cf664c5d
#
_entry.id   040aaa295acdb4fe80eab034cf664c5d
#
_cell.length_a   1.000
_cell.length_b   1.000
_cell.length_c   1.000
_cell.angle_alpha   90.00
_cell.angle_beta   90.00
_cell.angle_gamma   90.00
#
_symmetry.space_group_name_H-M   'P 1'
#
loop_
_entity.id
_entity.type
_entity.pdbx_description
1 polymer ?
#
loop_
_entity_poly.entity_id
_entity_poly.type
_entity_poly.pdbx_seq_one_letter_code
_entity_poly.pdbx_strand_id
1 'polypeptide(L)'
;MGIPDRQANFLDLLYRFGIDRLDFGIRRQDGTFIQRDLQSLDPEGIKKTLPFLRAENVRRSDVYFRPAHQGSWPMVFLDDLTPQEAREIARKYQSWIIETSPGLHHAWIRTDRPLSREERYLEQSRVVSLGIGDPGSVSGEHFGRFPGFRNWKRQGTWVNLISFPDAKRSRLPTSASSPPCGGRRGSSKKSSTEVGGSDVSESGREWGWVCGSVEHGRDPDEIRRSLEIRARDRRKNDPEGYARRTVAKALSFTDKA
;
A
#
# COMPACT_ATOMS: atom_id res chain seq x y z
N MET A 1 25.50 19.55 -16.95
CA MET A 1 25.23 18.47 -15.97
C MET A 1 23.88 17.86 -16.33
N GLY A 2 23.84 16.61 -16.79
CA GLY A 2 22.56 15.92 -17.07
C GLY A 2 21.74 15.78 -15.79
N ILE A 3 20.41 15.87 -15.92
CA ILE A 3 19.47 15.58 -14.82
C ILE A 3 19.76 14.15 -14.35
N PRO A 4 20.05 13.91 -13.06
CA PRO A 4 20.30 12.56 -12.56
C PRO A 4 19.15 11.65 -12.97
N ASP A 5 19.45 10.47 -13.52
CA ASP A 5 18.43 9.49 -13.89
C ASP A 5 17.77 8.96 -12.62
N ARG A 6 16.61 9.55 -12.28
CA ARG A 6 15.88 9.24 -11.05
C ARG A 6 15.47 7.77 -10.98
N GLN A 7 15.18 7.17 -12.13
CA GLN A 7 14.81 5.77 -12.19
C GLN A 7 16.02 4.87 -11.89
N ALA A 8 17.18 5.16 -12.49
CA ALA A 8 18.42 4.40 -12.23
C ALA A 8 18.84 4.50 -10.76
N ASN A 9 18.80 5.69 -10.18
CA ASN A 9 19.12 5.89 -8.77
C ASN A 9 18.19 5.09 -7.84
N PHE A 10 16.90 5.02 -8.15
CA PHE A 10 15.94 4.23 -7.35
C PHE A 10 16.20 2.73 -7.50
N LEU A 11 16.49 2.26 -8.70
CA LEU A 11 16.85 0.85 -8.95
C LEU A 11 18.11 0.45 -8.19
N ASP A 12 19.16 1.28 -8.22
CA ASP A 12 20.38 1.03 -7.45
C ASP A 12 20.11 0.89 -5.95
N LEU A 13 19.20 1.72 -5.41
CA LEU A 13 18.78 1.60 -4.02
C LEU A 13 18.06 0.28 -3.75
N LEU A 14 17.16 -0.18 -4.64
CA LEU A 14 16.49 -1.48 -4.49
C LEU A 14 17.50 -2.63 -4.52
N TYR A 15 18.44 -2.60 -5.46
CA TYR A 15 19.47 -3.65 -5.60
C TYR A 15 20.38 -3.76 -4.37
N ARG A 16 20.80 -2.62 -3.79
CA ARG A 16 21.57 -2.60 -2.53
C ARG A 16 20.85 -3.25 -1.36
N PHE A 17 19.53 -3.34 -1.42
CA PHE A 17 18.72 -4.00 -0.40
C PHE A 17 18.27 -5.40 -0.79
N GLY A 18 18.85 -5.97 -1.86
CA GLY A 18 18.61 -7.34 -2.29
C GLY A 18 17.30 -7.53 -3.07
N ILE A 19 16.72 -6.45 -3.61
CA ILE A 19 15.54 -6.50 -4.48
C ILE A 19 16.02 -6.35 -5.91
N ASP A 20 16.34 -7.46 -6.53
CA ASP A 20 16.95 -7.53 -7.86
C ASP A 20 16.00 -7.99 -8.97
N ARG A 21 14.77 -8.40 -8.61
CA ARG A 21 13.74 -8.77 -9.58
C ARG A 21 12.46 -7.98 -9.33
N LEU A 22 11.94 -7.37 -10.40
CA LEU A 22 10.74 -6.54 -10.34
C LEU A 22 9.70 -6.99 -11.36
N ASP A 23 8.43 -6.82 -10.96
CA ASP A 23 7.30 -6.79 -11.88
C ASP A 23 6.97 -5.33 -12.17
N PHE A 24 6.63 -5.01 -13.41
CA PHE A 24 6.07 -3.72 -13.79
C PHE A 24 4.63 -3.87 -14.25
N GLY A 25 3.87 -2.80 -14.06
CA GLY A 25 2.52 -2.64 -14.57
C GLY A 25 2.36 -1.28 -15.23
N ILE A 26 1.64 -1.23 -16.34
CA ILE A 26 1.34 0.00 -17.05
C ILE A 26 -0.18 0.15 -17.10
N ARG A 27 -0.70 1.26 -16.59
CA ARG A 27 -2.10 1.60 -16.70
C ARG A 27 -2.30 2.71 -17.72
N ARG A 28 -2.98 2.40 -18.81
CA ARG A 28 -3.34 3.35 -19.86
C ARG A 28 -4.55 4.18 -19.48
N GLN A 29 -4.80 5.26 -20.21
CA GLN A 29 -5.93 6.16 -19.97
C GLN A 29 -7.30 5.51 -20.18
N ASP A 30 -7.38 4.53 -21.06
CA ASP A 30 -8.58 3.72 -21.30
C ASP A 30 -8.88 2.71 -20.19
N GLY A 31 -8.05 2.68 -19.12
CA GLY A 31 -8.17 1.76 -18.00
C GLY A 31 -7.48 0.42 -18.19
N THR A 32 -6.95 0.13 -19.39
CA THR A 32 -6.21 -1.12 -19.67
C THR A 32 -4.98 -1.22 -18.77
N PHE A 33 -4.79 -2.37 -18.14
CA PHE A 33 -3.60 -2.67 -17.33
C PHE A 33 -2.74 -3.73 -18.02
N ILE A 34 -1.52 -3.34 -18.40
CA ILE A 34 -0.54 -4.19 -19.09
C ILE A 34 0.49 -4.67 -18.07
N GLN A 35 0.61 -5.99 -17.96
CA GLN A 35 1.60 -6.65 -17.12
C GLN A 35 2.33 -7.78 -17.86
N ARG A 36 1.79 -8.20 -19.00
CA ARG A 36 2.40 -9.25 -19.82
C ARG A 36 3.79 -8.86 -20.23
N ASP A 37 4.74 -9.80 -20.16
CA ASP A 37 6.16 -9.63 -20.51
C ASP A 37 6.92 -8.61 -19.63
N LEU A 38 6.31 -8.15 -18.52
CA LEU A 38 6.89 -7.21 -17.57
C LEU A 38 7.08 -7.82 -16.16
N GLN A 39 7.09 -9.16 -16.08
CA GLN A 39 7.17 -9.88 -14.81
C GLN A 39 8.55 -10.46 -14.56
N SER A 40 8.96 -10.46 -13.31
CA SER A 40 10.20 -11.06 -12.82
C SER A 40 11.45 -10.63 -13.60
N LEU A 41 11.47 -9.36 -14.02
CA LEU A 41 12.60 -8.80 -14.76
C LEU A 41 13.81 -8.66 -13.82
N ASP A 42 14.94 -9.20 -14.24
CA ASP A 42 16.25 -8.98 -13.63
C ASP A 42 16.83 -7.60 -14.04
N PRO A 43 17.97 -7.16 -13.49
CA PRO A 43 18.54 -5.85 -13.78
C PRO A 43 18.75 -5.58 -15.27
N GLU A 44 19.17 -6.56 -16.05
CA GLU A 44 19.35 -6.42 -17.50
C GLU A 44 17.99 -6.32 -18.23
N GLY A 45 17.02 -7.13 -17.85
CA GLY A 45 15.64 -7.04 -18.35
C GLY A 45 15.02 -5.68 -18.04
N ILE A 46 15.21 -5.17 -16.82
CA ILE A 46 14.73 -3.84 -16.40
C ILE A 46 15.38 -2.75 -17.27
N LYS A 47 16.70 -2.80 -17.44
CA LYS A 47 17.43 -1.84 -18.27
C LYS A 47 16.92 -1.79 -19.71
N LYS A 48 16.64 -2.95 -20.30
CA LYS A 48 16.07 -3.06 -21.66
C LYS A 48 14.62 -2.55 -21.72
N THR A 49 13.87 -2.67 -20.63
CA THR A 49 12.45 -2.28 -20.55
C THR A 49 12.25 -0.80 -20.25
N LEU A 50 13.20 -0.13 -19.55
CA LEU A 50 13.08 1.28 -19.18
C LEU A 50 12.72 2.23 -20.33
N PRO A 51 13.32 2.13 -21.55
CA PRO A 51 12.93 3.00 -22.67
C PRO A 51 11.47 2.84 -23.06
N PHE A 52 10.93 1.61 -23.03
CA PHE A 52 9.52 1.34 -23.30
C PHE A 52 8.62 1.95 -22.19
N LEU A 53 8.96 1.77 -20.91
CA LEU A 53 8.22 2.38 -19.80
C LEU A 53 8.20 3.92 -19.90
N ARG A 54 9.33 4.52 -20.29
CA ARG A 54 9.43 5.97 -20.53
C ARG A 54 8.52 6.41 -21.67
N ALA A 55 8.51 5.69 -22.78
CA ALA A 55 7.66 5.97 -23.93
C ALA A 55 6.17 5.87 -23.57
N GLU A 56 5.76 4.84 -22.83
CA GLU A 56 4.38 4.70 -22.33
C GLU A 56 4.01 5.84 -21.36
N ASN A 57 4.92 6.26 -20.47
CA ASN A 57 4.64 7.37 -19.58
C ASN A 57 4.53 8.71 -20.31
N VAL A 58 5.30 8.95 -21.37
CA VAL A 58 5.13 10.12 -22.27
C VAL A 58 3.76 10.09 -22.94
N ARG A 59 3.24 8.91 -23.30
CA ARG A 59 1.88 8.69 -23.83
C ARG A 59 0.77 8.77 -22.78
N ARG A 60 1.10 9.29 -21.59
CA ARG A 60 0.20 9.47 -20.46
C ARG A 60 -0.27 8.16 -19.79
N SER A 61 0.51 7.10 -19.89
CA SER A 61 0.29 5.89 -19.10
C SER A 61 0.95 6.00 -17.73
N ASP A 62 0.29 5.49 -16.68
CA ASP A 62 0.90 5.37 -15.35
C ASP A 62 1.80 4.15 -15.27
N VAL A 63 2.96 4.28 -14.65
CA VAL A 63 3.94 3.18 -14.47
C VAL A 63 3.98 2.77 -13.01
N TYR A 64 3.83 1.47 -12.79
CA TYR A 64 3.83 0.83 -11.46
C TYR A 64 4.93 -0.22 -11.38
N PHE A 65 5.33 -0.55 -10.16
CA PHE A 65 6.26 -1.64 -9.88
C PHE A 65 5.90 -2.36 -8.59
N ARG A 66 6.43 -3.55 -8.45
CA ARG A 66 6.56 -4.28 -7.19
C ARG A 66 7.78 -5.20 -7.26
N PRO A 67 8.35 -5.66 -6.13
CA PRO A 67 9.22 -6.83 -6.16
C PRO A 67 8.51 -8.00 -6.83
N ALA A 68 9.22 -8.85 -7.57
CA ALA A 68 8.61 -9.93 -8.34
C ALA A 68 7.69 -10.79 -7.45
N HIS A 69 6.44 -11.02 -7.92
CA HIS A 69 5.40 -11.67 -7.09
C HIS A 69 5.73 -13.12 -6.75
N GLN A 70 6.55 -13.77 -7.57
CA GLN A 70 7.03 -15.11 -7.32
C GLN A 70 8.13 -15.07 -6.26
N GLY A 71 7.84 -15.65 -5.09
CA GLY A 71 8.79 -15.76 -4.01
C GLY A 71 8.47 -14.90 -2.79
N SER A 72 9.39 -14.96 -1.84
CA SER A 72 9.33 -14.21 -0.60
C SER A 72 10.21 -12.99 -0.69
N TRP A 73 9.73 -11.84 -0.23
CA TRP A 73 10.53 -10.63 -0.10
C TRP A 73 10.33 -9.94 1.25
N PRO A 74 11.34 -9.22 1.76
CA PRO A 74 11.30 -8.65 3.11
C PRO A 74 10.68 -7.24 3.12
N MET A 75 9.45 -7.10 2.60
CA MET A 75 8.78 -5.80 2.52
C MET A 75 7.27 -5.92 2.63
N VAL A 76 6.66 -4.91 3.22
CA VAL A 76 5.22 -4.68 3.25
C VAL A 76 4.91 -3.35 2.57
N PHE A 77 3.87 -3.33 1.76
CA PHE A 77 3.40 -2.14 1.05
C PHE A 77 2.25 -1.46 1.81
N LEU A 78 2.27 -0.13 1.88
CA LEU A 78 1.16 0.69 2.39
C LEU A 78 0.87 1.82 1.39
N ASP A 79 -0.39 2.02 1.05
CA ASP A 79 -0.83 3.05 0.11
C ASP A 79 -1.66 4.15 0.78
N ASP A 80 -1.84 5.26 0.04
CA ASP A 80 -2.63 6.43 0.43
C ASP A 80 -2.28 7.00 1.83
N LEU A 81 -0.98 7.03 2.16
CA LEU A 81 -0.48 7.61 3.40
C LEU A 81 -0.54 9.12 3.37
N THR A 82 -0.96 9.72 4.49
CA THR A 82 -0.80 11.15 4.73
C THR A 82 0.68 11.54 4.90
N PRO A 83 1.05 12.82 4.75
CA PRO A 83 2.42 13.27 5.00
C PRO A 83 2.91 13.00 6.42
N GLN A 84 2.01 12.98 7.40
CA GLN A 84 2.34 12.68 8.80
C GLN A 84 2.66 11.20 8.96
N GLU A 85 1.79 10.30 8.51
CA GLU A 85 2.03 8.85 8.55
C GLU A 85 3.33 8.47 7.82
N ALA A 86 3.57 9.04 6.64
CA ALA A 86 4.78 8.83 5.87
C ALA A 86 6.05 9.23 6.66
N ARG A 87 6.04 10.39 7.34
CA ARG A 87 7.16 10.84 8.20
C ARG A 87 7.36 9.93 9.41
N GLU A 88 6.29 9.48 10.06
CA GLU A 88 6.37 8.58 11.22
C GLU A 88 6.96 7.23 10.83
N ILE A 89 6.52 6.66 9.70
CA ILE A 89 7.07 5.43 9.14
C ILE A 89 8.56 5.60 8.81
N ALA A 90 8.94 6.67 8.09
CA ALA A 90 10.32 6.95 7.73
C ALA A 90 11.24 7.13 8.95
N ARG A 91 10.72 7.72 10.03
CA ARG A 91 11.47 7.91 11.27
C ARG A 91 11.69 6.60 12.03
N LYS A 92 10.72 5.69 12.00
CA LYS A 92 10.70 4.47 12.80
C LYS A 92 11.32 3.28 12.07
N TYR A 93 11.02 3.14 10.78
CA TYR A 93 11.34 1.93 10.03
C TYR A 93 12.25 2.18 8.84
N GLN A 94 13.01 1.15 8.46
CA GLN A 94 13.69 1.09 7.17
C GLN A 94 12.63 1.05 6.06
N SER A 95 12.47 2.15 5.32
CA SER A 95 11.39 2.26 4.35
C SER A 95 11.74 3.15 3.17
N TRP A 96 11.20 2.82 2.01
CA TRP A 96 11.11 3.74 0.87
C TRP A 96 9.79 4.48 0.97
N ILE A 97 9.85 5.79 1.11
CA ILE A 97 8.67 6.65 1.07
C ILE A 97 8.64 7.34 -0.28
N ILE A 98 7.54 7.18 -0.98
CA ILE A 98 7.35 7.69 -2.33
C ILE A 98 6.12 8.60 -2.33
N GLU A 99 6.31 9.88 -2.68
CA GLU A 99 5.22 10.80 -2.93
C GLU A 99 4.65 10.53 -4.32
N THR A 100 3.40 10.08 -4.36
CA THR A 100 2.70 9.72 -5.59
C THR A 100 2.01 10.91 -6.25
N SER A 101 1.64 11.90 -5.44
CA SER A 101 1.11 13.21 -5.80
C SER A 101 1.21 14.12 -4.57
N PRO A 102 1.10 15.45 -4.70
CA PRO A 102 1.19 16.35 -3.57
C PRO A 102 0.29 15.93 -2.40
N GLY A 103 0.90 15.65 -1.26
CA GLY A 103 0.21 15.24 -0.03
C GLY A 103 -0.23 13.77 0.05
N LEU A 104 0.04 12.95 -0.96
CA LEU A 104 -0.24 11.51 -0.95
C LEU A 104 1.02 10.70 -1.13
N HIS A 105 1.20 9.70 -0.28
CA HIS A 105 2.40 8.87 -0.26
C HIS A 105 2.05 7.40 -0.27
N HIS A 106 3.01 6.58 -0.68
CA HIS A 106 3.03 5.18 -0.33
C HIS A 106 4.39 4.79 0.28
N ALA A 107 4.41 3.69 1.00
CA ALA A 107 5.59 3.18 1.65
C ALA A 107 5.82 1.70 1.32
N TRP A 108 7.10 1.36 1.11
CA TRP A 108 7.60 -0.01 1.16
C TRP A 108 8.44 -0.14 2.43
N ILE A 109 7.97 -0.89 3.42
CA ILE A 109 8.59 -1.02 4.73
C ILE A 109 9.31 -2.36 4.80
N ARG A 110 10.60 -2.34 5.15
CA ARG A 110 11.37 -3.58 5.33
C ARG A 110 10.92 -4.32 6.58
N THR A 111 10.71 -5.63 6.41
CA THR A 111 10.43 -6.56 7.47
C THR A 111 11.72 -7.22 7.99
N ASP A 112 11.67 -7.80 9.16
CA ASP A 112 12.80 -8.50 9.82
C ASP A 112 13.20 -9.79 9.07
N ARG A 113 12.30 -10.37 8.29
CA ARG A 113 12.53 -11.56 7.44
C ARG A 113 11.77 -11.45 6.10
N PRO A 114 12.12 -12.26 5.11
CA PRO A 114 11.29 -12.42 3.91
C PRO A 114 9.91 -12.99 4.26
N LEU A 115 8.89 -12.54 3.55
CA LEU A 115 7.49 -12.92 3.72
C LEU A 115 6.95 -13.55 2.45
N SER A 116 6.21 -14.64 2.56
CA SER A 116 5.37 -15.17 1.48
C SER A 116 4.26 -14.18 1.14
N ARG A 117 3.53 -14.41 0.05
CA ARG A 117 2.38 -13.59 -0.34
C ARG A 117 1.34 -13.50 0.77
N GLU A 118 0.99 -14.64 1.36
CA GLU A 118 0.00 -14.77 2.43
C GLU A 118 0.45 -14.02 3.69
N GLU A 119 1.72 -14.17 4.06
CA GLU A 119 2.30 -13.45 5.19
C GLU A 119 2.32 -11.94 4.95
N ARG A 120 2.65 -11.49 3.73
CA ARG A 120 2.56 -10.05 3.37
C ARG A 120 1.14 -9.52 3.49
N TYR A 121 0.15 -10.29 3.02
CA TYR A 121 -1.26 -9.95 3.19
C TYR A 121 -1.63 -9.78 4.67
N LEU A 122 -1.24 -10.74 5.52
CA LEU A 122 -1.52 -10.69 6.96
C LEU A 122 -0.84 -9.48 7.64
N GLU A 123 0.42 -9.22 7.33
CA GLU A 123 1.14 -8.08 7.89
C GLU A 123 0.60 -6.73 7.39
N GLN A 124 0.20 -6.61 6.11
CA GLN A 124 -0.51 -5.44 5.61
C GLN A 124 -1.83 -5.24 6.37
N SER A 125 -2.63 -6.30 6.51
CA SER A 125 -3.90 -6.26 7.26
C SER A 125 -3.69 -5.80 8.69
N ARG A 126 -2.65 -6.31 9.36
CA ARG A 126 -2.28 -5.91 10.73
C ARG A 126 -1.93 -4.43 10.82
N VAL A 127 -1.10 -3.91 9.92
CA VAL A 127 -0.70 -2.50 9.96
C VAL A 127 -1.89 -1.60 9.62
N VAL A 128 -2.67 -1.97 8.62
CA VAL A 128 -3.86 -1.21 8.20
C VAL A 128 -4.96 -1.22 9.27
N SER A 129 -5.12 -2.31 10.04
CA SER A 129 -6.06 -2.34 11.17
C SER A 129 -5.72 -1.34 12.28
N LEU A 130 -4.46 -0.91 12.36
CA LEU A 130 -4.03 0.20 13.23
C LEU A 130 -4.40 1.59 12.65
N GLY A 131 -5.07 1.64 11.50
CA GLY A 131 -5.51 2.84 10.83
C GLY A 131 -4.45 3.53 9.97
N ILE A 132 -3.40 2.84 9.60
CA ILE A 132 -2.30 3.36 8.77
C ILE A 132 -2.48 2.86 7.33
N GLY A 133 -2.60 3.78 6.38
CA GLY A 133 -2.74 3.45 4.95
C GLY A 133 -4.15 3.05 4.50
N ASP A 134 -4.29 2.68 3.22
CA ASP A 134 -5.58 2.31 2.59
C ASP A 134 -5.87 0.82 2.71
N PRO A 135 -7.01 0.43 3.33
CA PRO A 135 -7.47 -0.97 3.38
C PRO A 135 -7.65 -1.60 2.00
N GLY A 136 -7.95 -0.77 0.99
CA GLY A 136 -8.14 -1.22 -0.38
C GLY A 136 -6.86 -1.71 -1.06
N SER A 137 -5.69 -1.42 -0.49
CA SER A 137 -4.40 -1.86 -1.01
C SER A 137 -3.91 -3.20 -0.43
N VAL A 138 -4.64 -3.78 0.51
CA VAL A 138 -4.24 -5.03 1.18
C VAL A 138 -4.42 -6.23 0.25
N SER A 139 -3.34 -6.70 -0.33
CA SER A 139 -3.35 -7.85 -1.25
C SER A 139 -2.11 -8.76 -1.12
N GLY A 140 -1.10 -8.35 -0.37
CA GLY A 140 0.20 -9.03 -0.32
C GLY A 140 1.05 -8.89 -1.60
N GLU A 141 0.49 -8.31 -2.67
CA GLU A 141 1.15 -8.18 -3.98
C GLU A 141 0.76 -6.89 -4.73
N HIS A 142 0.44 -5.84 -3.98
CA HIS A 142 0.03 -4.56 -4.54
C HIS A 142 1.15 -3.89 -5.35
N PHE A 143 0.76 -3.18 -6.41
CA PHE A 143 1.67 -2.37 -7.20
C PHE A 143 1.74 -0.95 -6.65
N GLY A 144 2.96 -0.47 -6.38
CA GLY A 144 3.23 0.94 -6.09
C GLY A 144 3.65 1.72 -7.33
N ARG A 145 3.52 3.04 -7.33
CA ARG A 145 4.01 3.89 -8.42
C ARG A 145 5.53 3.94 -8.43
N PHE A 146 6.13 3.88 -9.63
CA PHE A 146 7.57 3.91 -9.77
C PHE A 146 8.09 5.37 -9.76
N PRO A 147 9.07 5.70 -8.89
CA PRO A 147 9.66 7.03 -8.84
C PRO A 147 10.33 7.46 -10.15
N GLY A 148 10.26 8.75 -10.45
CA GLY A 148 10.84 9.30 -11.68
C GLY A 148 9.95 9.18 -12.91
N PHE A 149 8.71 8.72 -12.77
CA PHE A 149 7.65 8.80 -13.77
C PHE A 149 6.57 9.82 -13.35
N ARG A 150 5.73 10.20 -14.32
CA ARG A 150 4.58 11.06 -14.06
C ARG A 150 3.36 10.24 -13.65
N ASN A 151 2.60 10.73 -12.68
CA ASN A 151 1.30 10.22 -12.27
C ASN A 151 0.20 10.90 -13.07
N TRP A 152 -0.28 10.26 -14.12
CA TRP A 152 -1.28 10.85 -15.01
C TRP A 152 -2.70 10.79 -14.43
N LYS A 153 -2.98 9.89 -13.49
CA LYS A 153 -4.21 9.93 -12.69
C LYS A 153 -4.33 11.24 -11.90
N ARG A 154 -3.21 11.94 -11.63
CA ARG A 154 -3.11 13.19 -10.90
C ARG A 154 -2.46 14.30 -11.78
N GLN A 155 -2.95 14.45 -12.99
CA GLN A 155 -2.57 15.54 -13.93
C GLN A 155 -1.07 15.58 -14.29
N GLY A 156 -0.41 14.44 -14.25
CA GLY A 156 1.00 14.34 -14.64
C GLY A 156 1.98 14.90 -13.61
N THR A 157 1.63 14.90 -12.34
CA THR A 157 2.58 15.21 -11.25
C THR A 157 3.72 14.19 -11.20
N TRP A 158 4.90 14.62 -10.77
CA TRP A 158 6.03 13.70 -10.64
C TRP A 158 5.87 12.78 -9.43
N VAL A 159 6.18 11.51 -9.62
CA VAL A 159 6.36 10.54 -8.53
C VAL A 159 7.78 10.67 -8.01
N ASN A 160 7.93 11.02 -6.73
CA ASN A 160 9.22 11.33 -6.13
C ASN A 160 9.57 10.36 -5.01
N LEU A 161 10.81 9.87 -4.98
CA LEU A 161 11.35 9.21 -3.79
C LEU A 161 11.69 10.29 -2.74
N ILE A 162 11.01 10.24 -1.58
CA ILE A 162 11.17 11.21 -0.50
C ILE A 162 12.15 10.70 0.56
N SER A 163 12.11 9.40 0.85
CA SER A 163 12.98 8.76 1.81
C SER A 163 13.37 7.37 1.35
N PHE A 164 14.54 6.93 1.73
CA PHE A 164 15.07 5.59 1.47
C PHE A 164 15.51 4.93 2.79
N PRO A 165 15.64 3.59 2.83
CA PRO A 165 15.98 2.90 4.07
C PRO A 165 17.31 3.36 4.66
N ASP A 166 17.27 3.75 5.93
CA ASP A 166 18.44 4.03 6.75
C ASP A 166 18.72 2.81 7.64
N ALA A 167 19.94 2.27 7.57
CA ALA A 167 20.37 1.12 8.37
C ALA A 167 20.25 1.34 9.89
N LYS A 168 20.23 2.59 10.35
CA LYS A 168 20.03 2.95 11.74
C LYS A 168 18.57 2.79 12.21
N ARG A 169 17.63 2.62 11.30
CA ARG A 169 16.21 2.43 11.61
C ARG A 169 15.89 0.95 11.81
N SER A 170 14.81 0.68 12.54
CA SER A 170 14.33 -0.66 12.78
C SER A 170 13.74 -1.29 11.51
N ARG A 171 13.75 -2.61 11.42
CA ARG A 171 12.88 -3.34 10.50
C ARG A 171 11.52 -3.51 11.15
N LEU A 172 10.47 -3.64 10.34
CA LEU A 172 9.13 -3.95 10.85
C LEU A 172 9.14 -5.38 11.40
N PRO A 173 8.89 -5.59 12.72
CA PRO A 173 8.79 -6.92 13.27
C PRO A 173 7.53 -7.60 12.75
N THR A 174 7.67 -8.85 12.29
CA THR A 174 6.55 -9.65 11.81
C THR A 174 5.89 -10.44 12.93
N SER A 175 4.62 -10.79 12.76
CA SER A 175 3.85 -11.52 13.80
C SER A 175 4.49 -12.85 14.22
N ALA A 176 5.21 -13.52 13.31
CA ALA A 176 5.92 -14.77 13.61
C ALA A 176 7.21 -14.56 14.40
N SER A 177 7.75 -13.35 14.47
CA SER A 177 8.94 -13.02 15.27
C SER A 177 8.61 -12.51 16.68
N SER A 178 7.34 -12.29 16.98
CA SER A 178 6.90 -12.03 18.36
C SER A 178 6.97 -13.34 19.14
N PRO A 179 7.66 -13.39 20.32
CA PRO A 179 7.64 -14.59 21.16
C PRO A 179 6.17 -14.92 21.47
N PRO A 180 5.78 -16.21 21.49
CA PRO A 180 4.40 -16.58 21.80
C PRO A 180 4.06 -16.04 23.19
N CYS A 181 3.20 -15.04 23.27
CA CYS A 181 2.53 -14.69 24.52
C CYS A 181 1.81 -15.96 24.97
N GLY A 182 2.27 -16.52 26.09
CA GLY A 182 1.66 -17.71 26.70
C GLY A 182 0.19 -17.44 27.02
N GLY A 183 -0.71 -17.85 26.14
CA GLY A 183 -2.14 -17.64 26.23
C GLY A 183 -2.87 -18.91 25.77
N ARG A 184 -3.41 -19.62 26.73
CA ARG A 184 -4.45 -20.66 26.72
C ARG A 184 -5.00 -21.08 25.36
N ARG A 185 -4.78 -22.36 25.02
CA ARG A 185 -5.53 -23.10 24.00
C ARG A 185 -7.02 -23.04 24.33
N GLY A 186 -7.72 -22.16 23.66
CA GLY A 186 -9.18 -22.19 23.55
C GLY A 186 -9.52 -22.81 22.19
N SER A 187 -10.09 -24.02 22.21
CA SER A 187 -10.65 -24.65 21.02
C SER A 187 -11.84 -23.85 20.55
N SER A 188 -11.72 -23.10 19.47
CA SER A 188 -12.87 -22.48 18.81
C SER A 188 -13.30 -23.32 17.62
N LYS A 189 -14.51 -23.85 17.70
CA LYS A 189 -15.27 -24.51 16.64
C LYS A 189 -15.31 -23.63 15.37
N LYS A 190 -15.01 -24.22 14.23
CA LYS A 190 -15.32 -23.68 12.91
C LYS A 190 -16.81 -23.39 12.82
N SER A 191 -17.18 -22.12 12.74
CA SER A 191 -18.46 -21.70 12.24
C SER A 191 -18.21 -21.13 10.83
N SER A 192 -18.54 -21.94 9.85
CA SER A 192 -18.63 -21.52 8.45
C SER A 192 -19.94 -20.75 8.28
N THR A 193 -19.89 -19.43 8.32
CA THR A 193 -20.99 -18.61 7.82
C THR A 193 -20.46 -17.96 6.54
N GLU A 194 -20.93 -18.48 5.41
CA GLU A 194 -20.82 -17.82 4.11
C GLU A 194 -21.59 -16.51 4.18
N VAL A 195 -20.86 -15.40 4.31
CA VAL A 195 -21.42 -14.06 4.12
C VAL A 195 -21.21 -13.69 2.66
N GLY A 196 -22.33 -13.45 2.00
CA GLY A 196 -22.46 -13.17 0.59
C GLY A 196 -21.52 -12.12 0.02
N GLY A 197 -21.29 -12.25 -1.29
CA GLY A 197 -20.59 -11.41 -2.25
C GLY A 197 -19.82 -10.23 -1.72
N SER A 198 -18.50 -10.32 -1.69
CA SER A 198 -17.65 -9.18 -1.33
C SER A 198 -17.84 -8.04 -2.33
N ASP A 199 -18.48 -6.95 -1.90
CA ASP A 199 -18.53 -5.70 -2.65
C ASP A 199 -17.09 -5.16 -2.76
N VAL A 200 -16.46 -5.38 -3.92
CA VAL A 200 -15.10 -4.92 -4.24
C VAL A 200 -15.06 -3.43 -4.64
N SER A 201 -16.19 -2.72 -4.54
CA SER A 201 -16.22 -1.26 -4.75
C SER A 201 -15.39 -0.52 -3.70
N GLU A 202 -14.92 0.67 -4.04
CA GLU A 202 -14.20 1.53 -3.07
C GLU A 202 -15.04 1.81 -1.82
N SER A 203 -16.35 1.98 -1.97
CA SER A 203 -17.28 2.18 -0.85
C SER A 203 -17.45 0.93 0.01
N GLY A 204 -17.42 -0.28 -0.59
CA GLY A 204 -17.43 -1.55 0.14
C GLY A 204 -16.18 -1.75 0.98
N ARG A 205 -15.02 -1.36 0.45
CA ARG A 205 -13.74 -1.41 1.17
C ARG A 205 -13.69 -0.44 2.35
N GLU A 206 -14.16 0.80 2.17
CA GLU A 206 -14.29 1.78 3.26
C GLU A 206 -15.22 1.27 4.36
N TRP A 207 -16.34 0.68 3.98
CA TRP A 207 -17.27 0.06 4.90
C TRP A 207 -16.60 -1.03 5.75
N GLY A 208 -15.87 -1.97 5.12
CA GLY A 208 -15.14 -3.02 5.82
C GLY A 208 -14.11 -2.46 6.81
N TRP A 209 -13.37 -1.40 6.41
CA TRP A 209 -12.41 -0.73 7.28
C TRP A 209 -13.08 -0.07 8.50
N VAL A 210 -14.20 0.62 8.29
CA VAL A 210 -14.94 1.27 9.39
C VAL A 210 -15.46 0.22 10.38
N CYS A 211 -16.07 -0.86 9.88
CA CYS A 211 -16.55 -1.96 10.73
C CYS A 211 -15.41 -2.57 11.56
N GLY A 212 -14.30 -2.94 10.92
CA GLY A 212 -13.14 -3.48 11.62
C GLY A 212 -12.54 -2.51 12.64
N SER A 213 -12.52 -1.21 12.36
CA SER A 213 -12.04 -0.20 13.31
C SER A 213 -12.93 -0.08 14.54
N VAL A 214 -14.24 -0.16 14.36
CA VAL A 214 -15.23 -0.15 15.45
C VAL A 214 -15.12 -1.41 16.30
N GLU A 215 -15.04 -2.58 15.68
CA GLU A 215 -14.86 -3.88 16.35
C GLU A 215 -13.59 -3.94 17.23
N HIS A 216 -12.52 -3.24 16.80
CA HIS A 216 -11.29 -3.13 17.56
C HIS A 216 -11.29 -1.98 18.61
N GLY A 217 -12.45 -1.36 18.87
CA GLY A 217 -12.62 -0.36 19.92
C GLY A 217 -11.95 0.98 19.66
N ARG A 218 -11.69 1.35 18.38
CA ARG A 218 -11.13 2.67 18.05
C ARG A 218 -12.14 3.76 18.34
N ASP A 219 -11.63 4.94 18.71
CA ASP A 219 -12.44 6.13 18.91
C ASP A 219 -13.26 6.47 17.65
N PRO A 220 -14.59 6.49 17.73
CA PRO A 220 -15.47 6.82 16.59
C PRO A 220 -15.16 8.17 15.94
N ASP A 221 -14.69 9.15 16.71
CA ASP A 221 -14.33 10.47 16.20
C ASP A 221 -13.02 10.44 15.40
N GLU A 222 -12.07 9.58 15.76
CA GLU A 222 -10.88 9.35 14.95
C GLU A 222 -11.21 8.64 13.64
N ILE A 223 -12.08 7.62 13.69
CA ILE A 223 -12.54 6.91 12.49
C ILE A 223 -13.25 7.89 11.57
N ARG A 224 -14.13 8.75 12.10
CA ARG A 224 -14.87 9.77 11.34
C ARG A 224 -13.91 10.75 10.65
N ARG A 225 -12.94 11.32 11.38
CA ARG A 225 -11.95 12.25 10.83
C ARG A 225 -11.13 11.62 9.69
N SER A 226 -10.67 10.39 9.92
CA SER A 226 -9.90 9.65 8.89
C SER A 226 -10.72 9.39 7.63
N LEU A 227 -11.99 9.01 7.79
CA LEU A 227 -12.89 8.75 6.66
C LEU A 227 -13.27 10.04 5.92
N GLU A 228 -13.44 11.15 6.64
CA GLU A 228 -13.73 12.46 6.05
C GLU A 228 -12.58 12.95 5.15
N ILE A 229 -11.32 12.83 5.61
CA ILE A 229 -10.14 13.17 4.82
C ILE A 229 -10.12 12.35 3.53
N ARG A 230 -10.31 11.03 3.61
CA ARG A 230 -10.36 10.14 2.45
C ARG A 230 -11.50 10.50 1.49
N ALA A 231 -12.67 10.87 2.02
CA ALA A 231 -13.82 11.27 1.24
C ALA A 231 -13.60 12.61 0.51
N ARG A 232 -12.89 13.57 1.12
CA ARG A 232 -12.47 14.84 0.49
C ARG A 232 -11.52 14.59 -0.67
N ASP A 233 -10.51 13.74 -0.48
CA ASP A 233 -9.55 13.39 -1.53
C ASP A 233 -10.22 12.76 -2.75
N ARG A 234 -11.32 12.05 -2.53
CA ARG A 234 -12.14 11.43 -3.59
C ARG A 234 -13.21 12.37 -4.16
N ARG A 235 -13.22 13.64 -3.79
CA ARG A 235 -14.18 14.65 -4.25
C ARG A 235 -15.64 14.24 -4.06
N LYS A 236 -15.96 13.57 -2.93
CA LYS A 236 -17.37 13.35 -2.56
C LYS A 236 -18.04 14.68 -2.29
N ASN A 237 -19.28 14.84 -2.72
CA ASN A 237 -20.03 16.10 -2.58
C ASN A 237 -20.28 16.51 -1.12
N ASP A 238 -20.33 15.55 -0.21
CA ASP A 238 -20.53 15.75 1.22
C ASP A 238 -19.61 14.80 2.02
N PRO A 239 -18.30 15.10 2.15
CA PRO A 239 -17.36 14.24 2.84
C PRO A 239 -17.67 14.03 4.33
N GLU A 240 -18.04 15.10 5.02
CA GLU A 240 -18.36 15.06 6.45
C GLU A 240 -19.63 14.23 6.72
N GLY A 241 -20.70 14.51 5.99
CA GLY A 241 -21.94 13.75 6.13
C GLY A 241 -21.78 12.29 5.73
N TYR A 242 -20.95 12.00 4.71
CA TYR A 242 -20.60 10.63 4.35
C TYR A 242 -19.90 9.91 5.50
N ALA A 243 -18.86 10.51 6.08
CA ALA A 243 -18.10 9.93 7.19
C ALA A 243 -19.01 9.69 8.42
N ARG A 244 -19.81 10.68 8.78
CA ARG A 244 -20.76 10.59 9.90
C ARG A 244 -21.75 9.45 9.72
N ARG A 245 -22.42 9.35 8.57
CA ARG A 245 -23.40 8.29 8.28
C ARG A 245 -22.79 6.90 8.29
N THR A 246 -21.57 6.77 7.72
CA THR A 246 -20.89 5.49 7.62
C THR A 246 -20.45 4.97 8.98
N VAL A 247 -19.86 5.82 9.83
CA VAL A 247 -19.45 5.45 11.19
C VAL A 247 -20.67 5.14 12.08
N ALA A 248 -21.71 5.97 12.04
CA ALA A 248 -22.94 5.72 12.80
C ALA A 248 -23.59 4.38 12.42
N LYS A 249 -23.58 4.04 11.12
CA LYS A 249 -24.08 2.75 10.65
C LYS A 249 -23.24 1.58 11.18
N ALA A 250 -21.90 1.69 11.19
CA ALA A 250 -21.03 0.63 11.70
C ALA A 250 -21.23 0.40 13.20
N LEU A 251 -21.32 1.47 14.00
CA LEU A 251 -21.61 1.38 15.43
C LEU A 251 -22.95 0.65 15.69
N SER A 252 -23.98 0.94 14.90
CA SER A 252 -25.27 0.26 15.04
C SER A 252 -25.27 -1.24 14.68
N PHE A 253 -24.24 -1.72 13.98
CA PHE A 253 -24.05 -3.15 13.68
C PHE A 253 -23.35 -3.88 14.83
N THR A 254 -22.37 -3.24 15.48
CA THR A 254 -21.65 -3.82 16.63
C THR A 254 -22.49 -3.90 17.89
N ASP A 255 -23.43 -2.98 18.10
CA ASP A 255 -24.36 -3.01 19.25
C ASP A 255 -25.44 -4.12 19.16
N LYS A 256 -25.53 -4.81 18.00
CA LYS A 256 -26.52 -5.88 17.77
C LYS A 256 -25.90 -7.29 17.75
N ALA A 257 -24.58 -7.39 17.86
CA ALA A 257 -23.83 -8.65 17.89
C ALA A 257 -23.38 -9.02 19.30
#